data_152f2d01828769aff1040816a2f95158
#
_entry.id   152f2d01828769aff1040816a2f95158
#
_cell.length_a   1.000
_cell.length_b   1.000
_cell.length_c   1.000
_cell.angle_alpha   90.00
_cell.angle_beta   90.00
_cell.angle_gamma   90.00
#
_symmetry.space_group_name_H-M   'P 1'
#
loop_
_entity.id
_entity.type
_entity.pdbx_description
1 polymer ?
#
loop_
_entity_poly.entity_id
_entity_poly.type
_entity_poly.pdbx_seq_one_letter_code
_entity_poly.pdbx_strand_id
1 'polypeptide(L)'
;QWYWKNHYFSESVDQFNSVHEQLITSWKDIKPYLKGDILYFTCAKETLEDLTNVEYLRDTATQAGIQTQLIYIDDIGWNGNSFIDLEGDSIQSIFKLYPWEWMVHEEFGHHILNDINKTQWIEPSWKMILSNKAILPILWDLFPHHDNLLPAYFEEQRTLRNYIKKPILSREGANIAMYYDKELIYST
;
A
#
# COMPACT_ATOMS: atom_id res chain seq x y z
N GLN A 1 16.45 -5.62 -7.32
CA GLN A 1 16.86 -7.04 -7.40
C GLN A 1 17.41 -7.38 -8.79
N TRP A 2 16.64 -7.14 -9.87
CA TRP A 2 17.05 -7.40 -11.25
C TRP A 2 18.39 -6.73 -11.62
N TYR A 3 18.58 -5.47 -11.24
CA TYR A 3 19.83 -4.74 -11.45
C TYR A 3 21.00 -5.42 -10.72
N TRP A 4 20.82 -5.81 -9.46
CA TRP A 4 21.83 -6.51 -8.66
C TRP A 4 22.20 -7.84 -9.29
N LYS A 5 21.20 -8.64 -9.68
CA LYS A 5 21.44 -9.93 -10.36
C LYS A 5 22.32 -9.75 -11.60
N ASN A 6 21.96 -8.84 -12.48
CA ASN A 6 22.63 -8.68 -13.77
C ASN A 6 24.01 -8.04 -13.68
N HIS A 7 24.30 -7.24 -12.66
CA HIS A 7 25.56 -6.52 -12.53
C HIS A 7 26.57 -7.17 -11.59
N TYR A 8 26.12 -7.92 -10.61
CA TYR A 8 26.99 -8.44 -9.56
C TYR A 8 27.01 -9.95 -9.43
N PHE A 9 26.08 -10.67 -10.06
CA PHE A 9 25.99 -12.12 -9.98
C PHE A 9 26.08 -12.75 -11.37
N SER A 10 26.68 -13.94 -11.43
CA SER A 10 26.73 -14.71 -12.67
C SER A 10 25.34 -15.21 -13.09
N GLU A 11 25.17 -15.55 -14.36
CA GLU A 11 23.91 -16.10 -14.89
C GLU A 11 23.42 -17.37 -14.17
N SER A 12 24.32 -18.05 -13.44
CA SER A 12 24.01 -19.25 -12.66
C SER A 12 23.37 -18.98 -11.30
N VAL A 13 23.30 -17.69 -10.86
CA VAL A 13 22.73 -17.31 -9.57
C VAL A 13 21.33 -16.77 -9.79
N ASP A 14 20.35 -17.40 -9.16
CA ASP A 14 18.96 -17.00 -9.21
C ASP A 14 18.67 -15.78 -8.33
N GLN A 15 17.43 -15.28 -8.36
CA GLN A 15 16.97 -14.17 -7.54
C GLN A 15 17.16 -14.46 -6.04
N PHE A 16 17.28 -13.40 -5.23
CA PHE A 16 17.31 -13.54 -3.77
C PHE A 16 16.09 -14.26 -3.19
N ASN A 17 14.99 -14.20 -3.89
CA ASN A 17 13.71 -14.74 -3.46
C ASN A 17 12.82 -15.06 -4.66
N SER A 18 11.75 -15.76 -4.41
CA SER A 18 10.73 -16.18 -5.38
C SER A 18 9.54 -15.20 -5.45
N VAL A 19 9.75 -13.89 -5.21
CA VAL A 19 8.66 -12.90 -5.17
C VAL A 19 7.86 -12.87 -6.48
N HIS A 20 8.54 -12.93 -7.62
CA HIS A 20 7.89 -12.90 -8.93
C HIS A 20 6.93 -14.09 -9.11
N GLU A 21 7.42 -15.31 -8.86
CA GLU A 21 6.66 -16.55 -8.99
C GLU A 21 5.51 -16.61 -7.96
N GLN A 22 5.77 -16.15 -6.75
CA GLN A 22 4.75 -16.07 -5.70
C GLN A 22 3.65 -15.07 -6.02
N LEU A 23 3.99 -13.93 -6.62
CA LEU A 23 2.99 -12.96 -7.11
C LEU A 23 2.09 -13.57 -8.17
N ILE A 24 2.67 -14.24 -9.17
CA ILE A 24 1.89 -14.93 -10.21
C ILE A 24 0.99 -16.00 -9.58
N THR A 25 1.49 -16.76 -8.62
CA THR A 25 0.69 -17.77 -7.91
C THR A 25 -0.45 -17.13 -7.13
N SER A 26 -0.16 -16.06 -6.37
CA SER A 26 -1.17 -15.32 -5.61
C SER A 26 -2.25 -14.74 -6.51
N TRP A 27 -1.89 -14.22 -7.68
CA TRP A 27 -2.86 -13.73 -8.67
C TRP A 27 -3.75 -14.86 -9.21
N LYS A 28 -3.20 -16.04 -9.46
CA LYS A 28 -3.99 -17.23 -9.87
C LYS A 28 -4.99 -17.63 -8.80
N ASP A 29 -4.57 -17.59 -7.52
CA ASP A 29 -5.43 -17.92 -6.37
C ASP A 29 -6.55 -16.89 -6.17
N ILE A 30 -6.28 -15.61 -6.42
CA ILE A 30 -7.25 -14.52 -6.28
C ILE A 30 -8.22 -14.45 -7.47
N LYS A 31 -7.77 -14.82 -8.66
CA LYS A 31 -8.54 -14.71 -9.93
C LYS A 31 -10.00 -15.18 -9.84
N PRO A 32 -10.32 -16.33 -9.23
CA PRO A 32 -11.71 -16.80 -9.13
C PRO A 32 -12.62 -15.92 -8.26
N TYR A 33 -12.04 -15.04 -7.46
CA TYR A 33 -12.75 -14.15 -6.52
C TYR A 33 -12.80 -12.70 -7.00
N LEU A 34 -12.20 -12.38 -8.15
CA LEU A 34 -12.31 -11.06 -8.75
C LEU A 34 -13.72 -10.81 -9.28
N LYS A 35 -14.19 -9.59 -9.12
CA LYS A 35 -15.43 -9.14 -9.73
C LYS A 35 -15.16 -8.65 -11.16
N GLY A 36 -16.02 -9.03 -12.08
CA GLY A 36 -15.89 -8.67 -13.48
C GLY A 36 -14.70 -9.32 -14.20
N ASP A 37 -14.50 -8.90 -15.43
CA ASP A 37 -13.51 -9.51 -16.33
C ASP A 37 -12.16 -8.80 -16.31
N ILE A 38 -12.13 -7.52 -15.91
CA ILE A 38 -10.94 -6.67 -15.90
C ILE A 38 -10.54 -6.34 -14.46
N LEU A 39 -9.27 -6.56 -14.14
CA LEU A 39 -8.63 -6.02 -12.94
C LEU A 39 -7.90 -4.73 -13.30
N TYR A 40 -8.41 -3.62 -12.81
CA TYR A 40 -7.75 -2.33 -12.94
C TYR A 40 -6.57 -2.22 -11.97
N PHE A 41 -5.55 -1.48 -12.38
CA PHE A 41 -4.41 -1.11 -11.54
C PHE A 41 -4.28 0.40 -11.51
N THR A 42 -4.08 0.99 -10.31
CA THR A 42 -4.02 2.43 -10.17
C THR A 42 -2.92 2.92 -9.25
N CYS A 43 -2.35 4.07 -9.59
CA CYS A 43 -1.43 4.87 -8.78
C CYS A 43 -1.61 6.36 -9.09
N ALA A 44 -0.90 7.21 -8.35
CA ALA A 44 -0.79 8.63 -8.66
C ALA A 44 -0.05 8.85 -9.98
N LYS A 45 -0.45 9.86 -10.74
CA LYS A 45 0.09 10.15 -12.09
C LYS A 45 1.53 10.67 -12.06
N GLU A 46 1.89 11.38 -11.02
CA GLU A 46 3.15 12.15 -10.95
C GLU A 46 4.34 11.33 -10.44
N THR A 47 4.12 10.10 -9.98
CA THR A 47 5.15 9.30 -9.31
C THR A 47 5.61 8.15 -10.19
N LEU A 48 6.78 8.31 -10.85
CA LEU A 48 7.37 7.26 -11.70
C LEU A 48 7.67 5.97 -10.91
N GLU A 49 8.04 6.08 -9.64
CA GLU A 49 8.28 4.93 -8.78
C GLU A 49 7.02 4.11 -8.57
N ASP A 50 5.89 4.75 -8.25
CA ASP A 50 4.61 4.07 -8.07
C ASP A 50 4.13 3.44 -9.37
N LEU A 51 4.25 4.15 -10.49
CA LEU A 51 3.91 3.61 -11.80
C LEU A 51 4.72 2.35 -12.11
N THR A 52 6.03 2.37 -11.86
CA THR A 52 6.90 1.21 -12.11
C THR A 52 6.49 0.02 -11.25
N ASN A 53 6.18 0.24 -9.98
CA ASN A 53 5.72 -0.80 -9.07
C ASN A 53 4.36 -1.38 -9.50
N VAL A 54 3.42 -0.52 -9.88
CA VAL A 54 2.09 -0.92 -10.34
C VAL A 54 2.17 -1.69 -11.65
N GLU A 55 2.97 -1.24 -12.62
CA GLU A 55 3.17 -1.94 -13.89
C GLU A 55 3.82 -3.31 -13.70
N TYR A 56 4.76 -3.45 -12.77
CA TYR A 56 5.33 -4.74 -12.43
C TYR A 56 4.29 -5.70 -11.84
N LEU A 57 3.44 -5.22 -10.93
CA LEU A 57 2.35 -6.03 -10.37
C LEU A 57 1.31 -6.39 -11.42
N ARG A 58 0.97 -5.45 -12.31
CA ARG A 58 0.06 -5.66 -13.44
C ARG A 58 0.60 -6.72 -14.40
N ASP A 59 1.90 -6.67 -14.72
CA ASP A 59 2.55 -7.67 -15.56
C ASP A 59 2.45 -9.09 -14.95
N THR A 60 2.71 -9.23 -13.64
CA THR A 60 2.56 -10.53 -12.96
C THR A 60 1.11 -11.02 -12.95
N ALA A 61 0.12 -10.13 -12.84
CA ALA A 61 -1.29 -10.48 -12.94
C ALA A 61 -1.67 -10.91 -14.38
N THR A 62 -1.14 -10.23 -15.38
CA THR A 62 -1.30 -10.60 -16.79
C THR A 62 -0.70 -12.00 -17.08
N GLN A 63 0.49 -12.28 -16.55
CA GLN A 63 1.12 -13.61 -16.63
C GLN A 63 0.29 -14.69 -15.91
N ALA A 64 -0.48 -14.35 -14.89
CA ALA A 64 -1.44 -15.23 -14.24
C ALA A 64 -2.72 -15.44 -15.06
N GLY A 65 -2.84 -14.80 -16.22
CA GLY A 65 -3.98 -14.91 -17.14
C GLY A 65 -5.18 -14.04 -16.72
N ILE A 66 -4.96 -12.94 -15.97
CA ILE A 66 -5.98 -11.94 -15.66
C ILE A 66 -5.94 -10.87 -16.76
N GLN A 67 -7.09 -10.44 -17.24
CA GLN A 67 -7.19 -9.27 -18.10
C GLN A 67 -7.01 -8.02 -17.24
N THR A 68 -6.05 -7.15 -17.59
CA THR A 68 -5.66 -6.00 -16.76
C THR A 68 -5.70 -4.69 -17.53
N GLN A 69 -6.02 -3.60 -16.83
CA GLN A 69 -5.97 -2.23 -17.36
C GLN A 69 -5.33 -1.28 -16.35
N LEU A 70 -4.49 -0.36 -16.83
CA LEU A 70 -3.96 0.73 -16.01
C LEU A 70 -4.92 1.92 -16.09
N ILE A 71 -5.18 2.55 -14.95
CA ILE A 71 -5.89 3.83 -14.84
C ILE A 71 -5.22 4.64 -13.73
N TYR A 72 -5.02 5.95 -13.91
CA TYR A 72 -4.53 6.78 -12.82
C TYR A 72 -5.66 7.11 -11.83
N ILE A 73 -5.30 7.34 -10.57
CA ILE A 73 -6.30 7.60 -9.52
C ILE A 73 -7.16 8.83 -9.85
N ASP A 74 -6.56 9.85 -10.46
CA ASP A 74 -7.23 11.09 -10.87
C ASP A 74 -8.18 10.92 -12.07
N ASP A 75 -8.04 9.83 -12.82
CA ASP A 75 -8.84 9.52 -14.00
C ASP A 75 -10.06 8.64 -13.65
N ILE A 76 -10.19 8.20 -12.39
CA ILE A 76 -11.34 7.43 -11.91
C ILE A 76 -12.52 8.37 -11.70
N GLY A 77 -13.61 8.12 -12.41
CA GLY A 77 -14.86 8.88 -12.32
C GLY A 77 -15.92 8.25 -11.41
N TRP A 78 -17.00 8.99 -11.19
CA TRP A 78 -18.20 8.53 -10.50
C TRP A 78 -19.46 8.89 -11.29
N ASN A 79 -20.28 7.88 -11.66
CA ASN A 79 -21.48 8.10 -12.48
C ASN A 79 -22.80 8.23 -11.68
N GLY A 80 -22.69 8.43 -10.36
CA GLY A 80 -23.83 8.47 -9.43
C GLY A 80 -24.18 7.10 -8.83
N ASN A 81 -23.57 6.01 -9.32
CA ASN A 81 -23.87 4.65 -8.87
C ASN A 81 -22.62 3.79 -8.63
N SER A 82 -21.58 3.93 -9.44
CA SER A 82 -20.34 3.16 -9.37
C SER A 82 -19.15 4.00 -9.82
N PHE A 83 -17.93 3.59 -9.43
CA PHE A 83 -16.71 4.10 -10.02
C PHE A 83 -16.59 3.64 -11.46
N ILE A 84 -16.13 4.53 -12.33
CA ILE A 84 -16.01 4.31 -13.78
C ILE A 84 -14.63 4.69 -14.28
N ASP A 85 -14.24 4.09 -15.39
CA ASP A 85 -13.06 4.48 -16.14
C ASP A 85 -13.33 5.64 -17.12
N LEU A 86 -12.34 5.96 -17.98
CA LEU A 86 -12.42 7.05 -18.94
C LEU A 86 -13.44 6.80 -20.07
N GLU A 87 -13.76 5.55 -20.34
CA GLU A 87 -14.77 5.13 -21.34
C GLU A 87 -16.18 5.13 -20.75
N GLY A 88 -16.32 5.26 -19.42
CA GLY A 88 -17.58 5.21 -18.67
C GLY A 88 -17.96 3.81 -18.23
N ASP A 89 -17.08 2.83 -18.36
CA ASP A 89 -17.29 1.47 -17.91
C ASP A 89 -17.08 1.33 -16.39
N SER A 90 -17.92 0.50 -15.75
CA SER A 90 -17.86 0.32 -14.29
C SER A 90 -16.63 -0.46 -13.87
N ILE A 91 -15.88 0.08 -12.93
CA ILE A 91 -14.71 -0.56 -12.30
C ILE A 91 -15.22 -1.54 -11.24
N GLN A 92 -15.10 -2.85 -11.49
CA GLN A 92 -15.58 -3.89 -10.58
C GLN A 92 -14.48 -4.46 -9.67
N SER A 93 -13.22 -4.53 -10.14
CA SER A 93 -12.05 -4.89 -9.34
C SER A 93 -10.89 -3.97 -9.64
N ILE A 94 -10.24 -3.45 -8.61
CA ILE A 94 -9.13 -2.53 -8.75
C ILE A 94 -8.08 -2.75 -7.67
N PHE A 95 -6.82 -2.91 -8.11
CA PHE A 95 -5.65 -2.82 -7.25
C PHE A 95 -5.18 -1.37 -7.19
N LYS A 96 -5.00 -0.84 -5.97
CA LYS A 96 -4.54 0.53 -5.80
C LYS A 96 -3.21 0.61 -5.04
N LEU A 97 -2.25 1.30 -5.61
CA LEU A 97 -1.06 1.81 -4.94
C LEU A 97 -1.30 3.28 -4.59
N TYR A 98 -2.23 3.50 -3.67
CA TYR A 98 -2.62 4.82 -3.20
C TYR A 98 -3.14 4.73 -1.77
N PRO A 99 -2.71 5.62 -0.84
CA PRO A 99 -3.09 5.52 0.57
C PRO A 99 -4.59 5.71 0.79
N TRP A 100 -5.21 4.82 1.56
CA TRP A 100 -6.61 4.97 1.95
C TRP A 100 -6.88 6.27 2.72
N GLU A 101 -5.94 6.68 3.58
CA GLU A 101 -6.04 7.91 4.36
C GLU A 101 -6.08 9.19 3.49
N TRP A 102 -5.56 9.16 2.28
CA TRP A 102 -5.70 10.24 1.33
C TRP A 102 -7.02 10.13 0.58
N MET A 103 -7.29 8.95 0.05
CA MET A 103 -8.46 8.66 -0.78
C MET A 103 -9.78 9.03 -0.11
N VAL A 104 -9.93 8.79 1.22
CA VAL A 104 -11.17 9.11 1.94
C VAL A 104 -11.39 10.62 2.14
N HIS A 105 -10.37 11.45 1.93
CA HIS A 105 -10.45 12.91 2.04
C HIS A 105 -10.58 13.61 0.68
N GLU A 106 -10.50 12.88 -0.42
CA GLU A 106 -10.64 13.41 -1.76
C GLU A 106 -12.10 13.54 -2.18
N GLU A 107 -12.32 14.21 -3.33
CA GLU A 107 -13.65 14.56 -3.82
C GLU A 107 -14.60 13.34 -3.89
N PHE A 108 -14.11 12.21 -4.38
CA PHE A 108 -14.92 10.99 -4.52
C PHE A 108 -14.82 10.02 -3.33
N GLY A 109 -14.05 10.37 -2.30
CA GLY A 109 -13.83 9.50 -1.14
C GLY A 109 -15.11 9.10 -0.41
N HIS A 110 -16.08 10.01 -0.31
CA HIS A 110 -17.38 9.73 0.29
C HIS A 110 -18.22 8.69 -0.46
N HIS A 111 -17.97 8.48 -1.76
CA HIS A 111 -18.67 7.47 -2.56
C HIS A 111 -18.19 6.05 -2.25
N ILE A 112 -17.01 5.87 -1.66
CA ILE A 112 -16.49 4.56 -1.27
C ILE A 112 -17.47 3.81 -0.37
N LEU A 113 -18.11 4.51 0.57
CA LEU A 113 -19.09 3.92 1.48
C LEU A 113 -20.36 3.49 0.74
N ASN A 114 -20.74 4.20 -0.30
CA ASN A 114 -21.92 3.89 -1.13
C ASN A 114 -21.63 2.77 -2.15
N ASP A 115 -20.35 2.54 -2.43
CA ASP A 115 -19.87 1.57 -3.43
C ASP A 115 -19.38 0.25 -2.82
N ILE A 116 -19.46 0.09 -1.50
CA ILE A 116 -18.80 -0.98 -0.70
C ILE A 116 -19.01 -2.40 -1.22
N ASN A 117 -20.10 -2.65 -1.94
CA ASN A 117 -20.42 -3.95 -2.52
C ASN A 117 -20.28 -4.01 -4.04
N LYS A 118 -19.89 -2.95 -4.70
CA LYS A 118 -19.79 -2.86 -6.17
C LYS A 118 -18.36 -3.00 -6.62
N THR A 119 -17.50 -2.12 -6.20
CA THR A 119 -16.06 -2.18 -6.51
C THR A 119 -15.30 -2.96 -5.45
N GLN A 120 -14.58 -3.97 -5.89
CA GLN A 120 -13.63 -4.72 -5.05
C GLN A 120 -12.28 -4.02 -5.04
N TRP A 121 -11.99 -3.35 -3.94
CA TRP A 121 -10.69 -2.70 -3.73
C TRP A 121 -9.65 -3.68 -3.19
N ILE A 122 -8.53 -3.78 -3.85
CA ILE A 122 -7.31 -4.47 -3.42
C ILE A 122 -6.24 -3.39 -3.19
N GLU A 123 -5.83 -3.18 -1.99
CA GLU A 123 -6.16 -3.78 -0.70
C GLU A 123 -7.50 -3.28 -0.13
N PRO A 124 -8.18 -4.10 0.70
CA PRO A 124 -9.43 -3.69 1.33
C PRO A 124 -9.20 -2.60 2.40
N SER A 125 -10.22 -1.76 2.63
CA SER A 125 -10.14 -0.57 3.51
C SER A 125 -9.77 -0.87 4.96
N TRP A 126 -10.10 -2.05 5.49
CA TRP A 126 -9.72 -2.43 6.87
C TRP A 126 -8.20 -2.48 7.09
N LYS A 127 -7.41 -2.63 6.02
CA LYS A 127 -5.95 -2.58 6.11
C LYS A 127 -5.39 -1.20 6.47
N MET A 128 -6.19 -0.14 6.48
CA MET A 128 -5.81 1.16 7.06
C MET A 128 -5.32 1.02 8.51
N ILE A 129 -5.86 0.07 9.27
CA ILE A 129 -5.43 -0.22 10.65
C ILE A 129 -3.95 -0.60 10.68
N LEU A 130 -3.49 -1.34 9.67
CA LEU A 130 -2.10 -1.81 9.56
C LEU A 130 -1.15 -0.76 8.96
N SER A 131 -1.68 0.23 8.23
CA SER A 131 -0.88 1.25 7.54
C SER A 131 -0.59 2.48 8.38
N ASN A 132 -1.13 2.58 9.61
CA ASN A 132 -0.86 3.67 10.52
C ASN A 132 0.05 3.25 11.71
N LYS A 133 0.77 4.21 12.28
CA LYS A 133 1.74 3.93 13.34
C LYS A 133 1.11 3.64 14.69
N ALA A 134 -0.20 3.89 14.89
CA ALA A 134 -0.90 3.56 16.11
C ALA A 134 -0.93 2.05 16.39
N ILE A 135 -0.75 1.21 15.37
CA ILE A 135 -0.63 -0.24 15.55
C ILE A 135 0.56 -0.62 16.45
N LEU A 136 1.66 0.16 16.42
CA LEU A 136 2.89 -0.17 17.15
C LEU A 136 2.71 -0.11 18.68
N PRO A 137 2.13 0.95 19.29
CA PRO A 137 1.80 0.96 20.71
C PRO A 137 0.81 -0.15 21.12
N ILE A 138 -0.16 -0.45 20.26
CA ILE A 138 -1.12 -1.53 20.52
C ILE A 138 -0.43 -2.89 20.51
N LEU A 139 0.44 -3.15 19.55
CA LEU A 139 1.21 -4.40 19.50
C LEU A 139 2.18 -4.52 20.68
N TRP A 140 2.81 -3.40 21.10
CA TRP A 140 3.67 -3.40 22.27
C TRP A 140 2.91 -3.69 23.57
N ASP A 141 1.70 -3.17 23.71
CA ASP A 141 0.83 -3.45 24.87
C ASP A 141 0.34 -4.90 24.91
N LEU A 142 -0.03 -5.46 23.75
CA LEU A 142 -0.48 -6.84 23.62
C LEU A 142 0.66 -7.87 23.73
N PHE A 143 1.83 -7.54 23.26
CA PHE A 143 2.99 -8.44 23.16
C PHE A 143 4.26 -7.75 23.68
N PRO A 144 4.32 -7.38 24.97
CA PRO A 144 5.48 -6.69 25.54
C PRO A 144 6.71 -7.59 25.44
N HIS A 145 7.84 -7.00 25.13
CA HIS A 145 9.14 -7.68 24.99
C HIS A 145 9.23 -8.72 23.84
N HIS A 146 8.33 -8.66 22.85
CA HIS A 146 8.47 -9.49 21.65
C HIS A 146 9.73 -9.09 20.87
N ASP A 147 10.52 -10.07 20.40
CA ASP A 147 11.84 -9.87 19.79
C ASP A 147 11.83 -8.91 18.57
N ASN A 148 10.73 -8.85 17.85
CA ASN A 148 10.57 -8.00 16.66
C ASN A 148 9.86 -6.67 16.93
N LEU A 149 9.59 -6.32 18.19
CA LEU A 149 8.94 -5.08 18.58
C LEU A 149 9.87 -4.21 19.42
N LEU A 150 9.92 -2.93 19.08
CA LEU A 150 10.50 -1.92 19.96
C LEU A 150 9.41 -1.32 20.86
N PRO A 151 9.76 -0.89 22.09
CA PRO A 151 8.83 -0.15 22.94
C PRO A 151 8.20 1.01 22.19
N ALA A 152 6.87 1.04 22.14
CA ALA A 152 6.13 2.09 21.49
C ALA A 152 4.93 2.51 22.35
N TYR A 153 4.66 3.82 22.40
CA TYR A 153 3.65 4.41 23.26
C TYR A 153 2.91 5.52 22.53
N PHE A 154 1.66 5.75 22.87
CA PHE A 154 0.90 6.90 22.36
C PHE A 154 1.35 8.23 22.93
N GLU A 155 1.85 8.22 24.17
CA GLU A 155 2.29 9.39 24.90
C GLU A 155 3.78 9.30 25.24
N GLU A 156 4.39 10.44 25.49
CA GLU A 156 5.78 10.52 25.88
C GLU A 156 6.00 9.82 27.24
N GLN A 157 6.90 8.84 27.24
CA GLN A 157 7.28 8.11 28.46
C GLN A 157 8.46 8.80 29.14
N ARG A 158 8.27 9.18 30.41
CA ARG A 158 9.31 9.85 31.20
C ARG A 158 10.59 9.03 31.36
N THR A 159 10.47 7.71 31.27
CA THR A 159 11.58 6.75 31.39
C THR A 159 12.42 6.65 30.12
N LEU A 160 11.87 6.99 28.96
CA LEU A 160 12.62 6.97 27.71
C LEU A 160 13.52 8.20 27.61
N ARG A 161 14.82 7.97 27.39
CA ARG A 161 15.79 9.05 27.16
C ARG A 161 16.00 9.29 25.66
N ASN A 162 16.01 8.19 24.90
CA ASN A 162 16.18 8.20 23.44
C ASN A 162 14.94 7.66 22.79
N TYR A 163 14.31 8.44 21.91
CA TYR A 163 13.08 8.03 21.23
C TYR A 163 12.84 8.84 19.94
N ILE A 164 11.96 8.33 19.11
CA ILE A 164 11.48 9.03 17.92
C ILE A 164 9.97 9.26 18.09
N LYS A 165 9.57 10.53 18.03
CA LYS A 165 8.16 10.93 17.99
C LYS A 165 7.70 10.99 16.53
N LYS A 166 6.58 10.34 16.23
CA LYS A 166 6.04 10.23 14.87
C LYS A 166 4.55 10.51 14.88
N PRO A 167 3.99 11.21 13.89
CA PRO A 167 2.55 11.26 13.71
C PRO A 167 1.98 9.87 13.44
N ILE A 168 0.74 9.63 13.80
CA ILE A 168 0.04 8.36 13.54
C ILE A 168 -0.01 8.10 12.03
N LEU A 169 -0.38 9.12 11.26
CA LEU A 169 -0.41 9.07 9.79
C LEU A 169 0.70 9.97 9.25
N SER A 170 1.72 9.40 8.68
CA SER A 170 2.77 10.09 7.93
C SER A 170 3.57 9.07 7.12
N ARG A 171 4.19 9.52 6.03
CA ARG A 171 5.01 8.71 5.13
C ARG A 171 6.37 9.36 4.95
N GLU A 172 7.36 8.60 4.50
CA GLU A 172 8.70 9.08 4.11
C GLU A 172 9.43 9.94 5.15
N GLY A 173 9.15 9.65 6.43
CA GLY A 173 9.78 10.40 7.53
C GLY A 173 9.19 11.77 7.79
N ALA A 174 8.07 12.15 7.14
CA ALA A 174 7.45 13.45 7.35
C ALA A 174 6.98 13.67 8.79
N ASN A 175 7.25 14.87 9.32
CA ASN A 175 6.86 15.32 10.65
C ASN A 175 7.35 14.41 11.80
N ILE A 176 8.55 13.86 11.68
CA ILE A 176 9.20 13.12 12.77
C ILE A 176 10.08 14.03 13.61
N ALA A 177 10.22 13.69 14.89
CA ALA A 177 11.17 14.35 15.80
C ALA A 177 11.99 13.28 16.54
N MET A 178 13.32 13.42 16.53
CA MET A 178 14.24 12.51 17.20
C MET A 178 14.80 13.16 18.46
N TYR A 179 14.78 12.43 19.54
CA TYR A 179 15.27 12.88 20.85
C TYR A 179 16.40 11.96 21.32
N TYR A 180 17.48 12.58 21.79
CA TYR A 180 18.59 11.93 22.46
C TYR A 180 18.84 12.59 23.82
N ASP A 181 18.89 11.79 24.87
CA ASP A 181 18.92 12.28 26.26
C ASP A 181 17.83 13.33 26.56
N LYS A 182 16.66 13.18 25.95
CA LYS A 182 15.50 14.09 25.99
C LYS A 182 15.67 15.43 25.28
N GLU A 183 16.81 15.65 24.64
CA GLU A 183 17.04 16.82 23.79
C GLU A 183 16.64 16.53 22.35
N LEU A 184 15.95 17.47 21.72
CA LEU A 184 15.59 17.38 20.31
C LEU A 184 16.86 17.54 19.46
N ILE A 185 17.22 16.48 18.72
CA ILE A 185 18.40 16.47 17.84
C ILE A 185 18.05 16.59 16.35
N TYR A 186 16.82 16.28 15.97
CA TYR A 186 16.38 16.34 14.58
C TYR A 186 14.86 16.44 14.49
N SER A 187 14.35 17.21 13.52
CA SER A 187 12.94 17.24 13.13
C SER A 187 12.79 17.54 11.64
N THR A 188 11.73 16.98 11.02
CA THR A 188 11.31 17.28 9.63
C THR A 188 10.04 18.08 9.64
#